data_d07b8e8226593eb4383f4fb50e5d10f5
#
_entry.id   d07b8e8226593eb4383f4fb50e5d10f5
#
_cell.length_a   1.000
_cell.length_b   1.000
_cell.length_c   1.000
_cell.angle_alpha   90.00
_cell.angle_beta   90.00
_cell.angle_gamma   90.00
#
_symmetry.space_group_name_H-M   'P 1'
#
loop_
_entity.id
_entity.type
_entity.pdbx_description
1 polymer ?
#
loop_
_entity_poly.entity_id
_entity_poly.type
_entity_poly.pdbx_seq_one_letter_code
_entity_poly.pdbx_strand_id
1 'polypeptide(L)'
;NYHSDRYYNQDSPEISDYEFDMLMQQLKKLEKEHPELVTKDSPTQHVGGTAKRTAGVLVHHNVPMLSLQDVFSKEEVVDFVEQMKEQLDDPEFVVEYKIDGLSMALRYENGDLSLALTRGDGVNFGEDVTANAKVISDVKKKLKDKPEYLEIRGEVYMKNEDFDRVNEQQELLGKKIFANPRNCAAGTLRQLDSRVTKERKLSMFVFNIQQVRGMDIMTHTQGYEFLKRQGIPIIEDYKVCKTADEVWNAITAIGENRGNLGYDIDGAVIKINRYSDRELLGNTSKVPKWAIAYKYPPEEKETKLLDIELSVGRTGRITPTA
;
A
#
# COMPACT_ATOMS: atom_id res chain seq x y z
N ASN A 1 -4.65 -12.43 15.46
CA ASN A 1 -4.42 -11.13 16.15
C ASN A 1 -2.93 -10.81 16.36
N TYR A 2 -2.07 -11.76 16.81
CA TYR A 2 -0.66 -11.50 17.09
C TYR A 2 0.09 -10.91 15.88
N HIS A 3 0.09 -11.58 14.73
CA HIS A 3 0.77 -11.10 13.54
C HIS A 3 0.13 -9.83 12.96
N SER A 4 -1.18 -9.63 13.12
CA SER A 4 -1.84 -8.37 12.75
C SER A 4 -1.33 -7.19 13.58
N ASP A 5 -1.15 -7.39 14.90
CA ASP A 5 -0.59 -6.35 15.76
C ASP A 5 0.87 -6.05 15.44
N ARG A 6 1.68 -7.09 15.17
CA ARG A 6 3.08 -6.94 14.74
C ARG A 6 3.20 -6.22 13.40
N TYR A 7 2.31 -6.56 12.46
CA TYR A 7 2.30 -6.01 11.10
C TYR A 7 1.82 -4.56 11.07
N TYR A 8 0.65 -4.28 11.66
CA TYR A 8 0.00 -2.97 11.54
C TYR A 8 0.38 -1.96 12.62
N ASN A 9 0.70 -2.43 13.83
CA ASN A 9 0.90 -1.54 14.97
C ASN A 9 2.36 -1.42 15.42
N GLN A 10 3.15 -2.47 15.24
CA GLN A 10 4.53 -2.50 15.75
C GLN A 10 5.58 -2.33 14.64
N ASP A 11 5.18 -2.31 13.36
CA ASP A 11 6.07 -2.26 12.18
C ASP A 11 7.24 -3.26 12.30
N SER A 12 6.96 -4.42 12.88
CA SER A 12 7.95 -5.45 13.21
C SER A 12 7.40 -6.85 12.89
N PRO A 13 7.00 -7.11 11.61
CA PRO A 13 6.49 -8.41 11.22
C PRO A 13 7.55 -9.49 11.44
N GLU A 14 7.10 -10.67 11.87
CA GLU A 14 7.92 -11.86 12.05
C GLU A 14 7.75 -12.88 10.92
N ILE A 15 6.78 -12.63 10.06
CA ILE A 15 6.47 -13.40 8.85
C ILE A 15 6.43 -12.45 7.66
N SER A 16 6.61 -12.98 6.46
CA SER A 16 6.50 -12.20 5.22
C SER A 16 5.07 -11.70 4.99
N ASP A 17 4.91 -10.66 4.19
CA ASP A 17 3.60 -10.13 3.80
C ASP A 17 2.74 -11.21 3.14
N TYR A 18 3.35 -12.05 2.29
CA TYR A 18 2.68 -13.16 1.65
C TYR A 18 2.16 -14.21 2.66
N GLU A 19 3.00 -14.61 3.62
CA GLU A 19 2.60 -15.55 4.67
C GLU A 19 1.46 -14.96 5.53
N PHE A 20 1.54 -13.67 5.84
CA PHE A 20 0.48 -12.97 6.54
C PHE A 20 -0.84 -12.98 5.75
N ASP A 21 -0.79 -12.65 4.45
CA ASP A 21 -1.95 -12.63 3.57
C ASP A 21 -2.56 -14.03 3.43
N MET A 22 -1.73 -15.08 3.31
CA MET A 22 -2.18 -16.47 3.25
C MET A 22 -2.87 -16.92 4.56
N LEU A 23 -2.34 -16.53 5.72
CA LEU A 23 -2.99 -16.81 7.01
C LEU A 23 -4.35 -16.12 7.12
N MET A 24 -4.45 -14.86 6.66
CA MET A 24 -5.71 -14.13 6.62
C MET A 24 -6.72 -14.78 5.67
N GLN A 25 -6.29 -15.28 4.52
CA GLN A 25 -7.14 -16.01 3.58
C GLN A 25 -7.66 -17.32 4.20
N GLN A 26 -6.78 -18.09 4.84
CA GLN A 26 -7.18 -19.32 5.55
C GLN A 26 -8.21 -19.04 6.65
N LEU A 27 -7.99 -17.98 7.44
CA LEU A 27 -8.94 -17.59 8.48
C LEU A 27 -10.30 -17.19 7.89
N LYS A 28 -10.32 -16.37 6.82
CA LYS A 28 -11.57 -16.01 6.11
C LYS A 28 -12.31 -17.24 5.60
N LYS A 29 -11.61 -18.25 5.07
CA LYS A 29 -12.19 -19.50 4.62
C LYS A 29 -12.82 -20.28 5.77
N LEU A 30 -12.09 -20.45 6.87
CA LEU A 30 -12.58 -21.14 8.08
C LEU A 30 -13.81 -20.44 8.68
N GLU A 31 -13.81 -19.12 8.74
CA GLU A 31 -14.94 -18.33 9.24
C GLU A 31 -16.17 -18.43 8.32
N LYS A 32 -15.96 -18.61 7.02
CA LYS A 32 -17.04 -18.87 6.05
C LYS A 32 -17.64 -20.26 6.23
N GLU A 33 -16.80 -21.26 6.52
CA GLU A 33 -17.21 -22.65 6.76
C GLU A 33 -17.86 -22.83 8.15
N HIS A 34 -17.47 -22.01 9.13
CA HIS A 34 -17.91 -22.04 10.53
C HIS A 34 -18.36 -20.67 11.05
N PRO A 35 -19.46 -20.10 10.54
CA PRO A 35 -19.92 -18.76 10.93
C PRO A 35 -20.20 -18.61 12.43
N GLU A 36 -20.56 -19.71 13.10
CA GLU A 36 -20.84 -19.77 14.54
C GLU A 36 -19.60 -19.55 15.42
N LEU A 37 -18.39 -19.69 14.87
CA LEU A 37 -17.12 -19.51 15.58
C LEU A 37 -16.53 -18.11 15.38
N VAL A 38 -17.14 -17.27 14.55
CA VAL A 38 -16.64 -15.90 14.30
C VAL A 38 -16.78 -15.04 15.54
N THR A 39 -15.67 -14.52 16.03
CA THR A 39 -15.63 -13.63 17.19
C THR A 39 -15.52 -12.16 16.77
N LYS A 40 -16.01 -11.25 17.62
CA LYS A 40 -15.95 -9.79 17.32
C LYS A 40 -14.52 -9.25 17.26
N ASP A 41 -13.57 -9.92 17.88
CA ASP A 41 -12.14 -9.57 17.92
C ASP A 41 -11.31 -10.29 16.85
N SER A 42 -11.96 -11.03 15.93
CA SER A 42 -11.26 -11.62 14.79
C SER A 42 -10.63 -10.53 13.90
N PRO A 43 -9.36 -10.70 13.47
CA PRO A 43 -8.72 -9.75 12.56
C PRO A 43 -9.44 -9.61 11.22
N THR A 44 -10.29 -10.56 10.84
CA THR A 44 -11.13 -10.46 9.66
C THR A 44 -12.33 -9.51 9.85
N GLN A 45 -12.72 -9.22 11.10
CA GLN A 45 -13.84 -8.35 11.45
C GLN A 45 -13.43 -6.87 11.61
N HIS A 46 -12.12 -6.57 11.60
CA HIS A 46 -11.59 -5.22 11.75
C HIS A 46 -10.76 -4.80 10.53
N VAL A 47 -10.73 -3.52 10.21
CA VAL A 47 -9.72 -2.94 9.33
C VAL A 47 -8.37 -3.00 10.06
N GLY A 48 -7.31 -3.47 9.40
CA GLY A 48 -6.02 -3.67 10.05
C GLY A 48 -5.46 -2.38 10.63
N GLY A 49 -4.93 -2.49 11.84
CA GLY A 49 -4.25 -1.44 12.58
C GLY A 49 -5.16 -0.65 13.52
N THR A 50 -4.60 -0.27 14.64
CA THR A 50 -5.15 0.75 15.54
C THR A 50 -4.23 1.96 15.51
N ALA A 51 -4.78 3.17 15.26
CA ALA A 51 -4.00 4.40 15.33
C ALA A 51 -3.51 4.60 16.77
N LYS A 52 -2.23 4.34 17.01
CA LYS A 52 -1.58 4.57 18.32
C LYS A 52 -0.98 5.98 18.35
N ARG A 53 -1.26 6.73 19.42
CA ARG A 53 -0.72 8.07 19.65
C ARG A 53 0.72 7.99 20.16
N THR A 54 1.65 7.55 19.29
CA THR A 54 3.06 7.36 19.69
C THR A 54 3.98 8.48 19.24
N ALA A 55 3.67 9.19 18.16
CA ALA A 55 4.55 10.21 17.61
C ALA A 55 3.83 11.40 16.94
N GLY A 56 2.54 11.34 16.65
CA GLY A 56 1.78 12.37 15.95
C GLY A 56 0.43 12.70 16.56
N VAL A 57 -0.18 13.77 16.11
CA VAL A 57 -1.57 14.11 16.44
C VAL A 57 -2.47 13.22 15.59
N LEU A 58 -3.46 12.58 16.22
CA LEU A 58 -4.48 11.82 15.49
C LEU A 58 -5.47 12.78 14.84
N VAL A 59 -5.72 12.58 13.55
CA VAL A 59 -6.66 13.37 12.76
C VAL A 59 -7.67 12.45 12.09
N HIS A 60 -8.91 12.89 12.05
CA HIS A 60 -10.01 12.13 11.45
C HIS A 60 -9.89 12.05 9.91
N HIS A 61 -10.13 10.86 9.36
CA HIS A 61 -10.24 10.68 7.91
C HIS A 61 -11.55 11.26 7.38
N ASN A 62 -11.49 12.09 6.34
CA ASN A 62 -12.69 12.54 5.62
C ASN A 62 -13.23 11.42 4.72
N VAL A 63 -12.31 10.66 4.13
CA VAL A 63 -12.63 9.49 3.29
C VAL A 63 -11.87 8.29 3.86
N PRO A 64 -12.53 7.17 4.17
CA PRO A 64 -11.84 5.97 4.67
C PRO A 64 -10.76 5.48 3.71
N MET A 65 -9.62 5.10 4.27
CA MET A 65 -8.50 4.50 3.54
C MET A 65 -8.60 2.97 3.60
N LEU A 66 -9.63 2.42 2.94
CA LEU A 66 -9.94 1.00 2.96
C LEU A 66 -8.80 0.15 2.40
N SER A 67 -8.74 -1.13 2.82
CA SER A 67 -7.90 -2.16 2.21
C SER A 67 -8.49 -2.58 0.87
N LEU A 68 -7.72 -3.34 0.09
CA LEU A 68 -8.24 -4.06 -1.08
C LEU A 68 -8.53 -5.51 -0.70
N GLN A 69 -9.40 -6.15 -1.46
CA GLN A 69 -9.57 -7.60 -1.40
C GLN A 69 -8.40 -8.24 -2.12
N ASP A 70 -7.66 -9.10 -1.43
CA ASP A 70 -6.58 -9.87 -2.02
C ASP A 70 -7.13 -11.09 -2.77
N VAL A 71 -6.55 -11.36 -3.95
CA VAL A 71 -6.79 -12.54 -4.77
C VAL A 71 -5.45 -13.16 -5.17
N PHE A 72 -5.42 -14.48 -5.36
CA PHE A 72 -4.17 -15.22 -5.50
C PHE A 72 -4.15 -16.13 -6.74
N SER A 73 -5.23 -16.16 -7.51
CA SER A 73 -5.34 -17.02 -8.69
C SER A 73 -5.87 -16.26 -9.91
N LYS A 74 -5.61 -16.81 -11.10
CA LYS A 74 -6.18 -16.30 -12.36
C LYS A 74 -7.69 -16.39 -12.34
N GLU A 75 -8.22 -17.47 -11.81
CA GLU A 75 -9.66 -17.72 -11.73
C GLU A 75 -10.38 -16.64 -10.95
N GLU A 76 -9.83 -16.24 -9.79
CA GLU A 76 -10.41 -15.14 -8.97
C GLU A 76 -10.38 -13.79 -9.70
N VAL A 77 -9.34 -13.53 -10.50
CA VAL A 77 -9.25 -12.30 -11.33
C VAL A 77 -10.30 -12.35 -12.45
N VAL A 78 -10.45 -13.49 -13.13
CA VAL A 78 -11.46 -13.67 -14.18
C VAL A 78 -12.87 -13.51 -13.59
N ASP A 79 -13.15 -14.13 -12.46
CA ASP A 79 -14.43 -14.01 -11.76
C ASP A 79 -14.76 -12.55 -11.42
N PHE A 80 -13.79 -11.79 -10.94
CA PHE A 80 -13.97 -10.35 -10.69
C PHE A 80 -14.33 -9.59 -11.97
N VAL A 81 -13.58 -9.80 -13.06
CA VAL A 81 -13.82 -9.10 -14.33
C VAL A 81 -15.20 -9.42 -14.89
N GLU A 82 -15.58 -10.70 -14.91
CA GLU A 82 -16.89 -11.13 -15.45
C GLU A 82 -18.04 -10.61 -14.54
N GLN A 83 -17.88 -10.65 -13.23
CA GLN A 83 -18.86 -10.07 -12.31
C GLN A 83 -19.05 -8.55 -12.54
N MET A 84 -17.97 -7.80 -12.81
CA MET A 84 -18.08 -6.38 -13.15
C MET A 84 -18.80 -6.13 -14.46
N LYS A 85 -18.55 -6.96 -15.48
CA LYS A 85 -19.25 -6.90 -16.78
C LYS A 85 -20.75 -7.21 -16.68
N GLU A 86 -21.16 -8.07 -15.76
CA GLU A 86 -22.56 -8.34 -15.50
C GLU A 86 -23.29 -7.16 -14.83
N GLN A 87 -22.59 -6.37 -14.03
CA GLN A 87 -23.17 -5.28 -13.26
C GLN A 87 -23.05 -3.89 -13.90
N LEU A 88 -22.11 -3.72 -14.84
CA LEU A 88 -21.77 -2.42 -15.44
C LEU A 88 -21.88 -2.48 -16.96
N ASP A 89 -22.13 -1.33 -17.56
CA ASP A 89 -22.18 -1.16 -19.01
C ASP A 89 -20.77 -0.79 -19.54
N ASP A 90 -20.20 -1.70 -20.34
CA ASP A 90 -18.86 -1.60 -20.97
C ASP A 90 -17.77 -1.08 -20.00
N PRO A 91 -17.48 -1.78 -18.88
CA PRO A 91 -16.51 -1.34 -17.92
C PRO A 91 -15.09 -1.42 -18.45
N GLU A 92 -14.26 -0.44 -18.07
CA GLU A 92 -12.82 -0.47 -18.27
C GLU A 92 -12.10 -0.73 -16.94
N PHE A 93 -11.06 -1.55 -17.01
CA PHE A 93 -10.21 -1.92 -15.88
C PHE A 93 -8.85 -1.26 -16.03
N VAL A 94 -8.38 -0.61 -14.96
CA VAL A 94 -7.00 -0.13 -14.88
C VAL A 94 -6.20 -1.11 -14.06
N VAL A 95 -5.11 -1.62 -14.65
CA VAL A 95 -4.16 -2.54 -14.00
C VAL A 95 -2.86 -1.80 -13.75
N GLU A 96 -2.40 -1.79 -12.52
CA GLU A 96 -1.22 -1.05 -12.09
C GLU A 96 -0.42 -1.78 -11.01
N TYR A 97 0.80 -1.34 -10.72
CA TYR A 97 1.64 -1.89 -9.67
C TYR A 97 1.03 -1.71 -8.29
N LYS A 98 1.12 -2.74 -7.45
CA LYS A 98 0.88 -2.62 -6.01
C LYS A 98 2.21 -2.37 -5.30
N ILE A 99 2.50 -1.10 -5.06
CA ILE A 99 3.74 -0.68 -4.39
C ILE A 99 3.76 -1.22 -2.96
N ASP A 100 4.88 -1.74 -2.54
CA ASP A 100 5.10 -2.20 -1.17
C ASP A 100 5.69 -1.06 -0.31
N GLY A 101 4.83 -0.43 0.46
CA GLY A 101 5.15 0.72 1.28
C GLY A 101 4.12 0.97 2.36
N LEU A 102 3.83 2.23 2.63
CA LEU A 102 2.76 2.63 3.54
C LEU A 102 1.88 3.70 2.91
N SER A 103 0.58 3.54 3.05
CA SER A 103 -0.40 4.47 2.50
C SER A 103 -0.39 5.80 3.25
N MET A 104 -0.40 6.89 2.48
CA MET A 104 -0.51 8.26 2.96
C MET A 104 -1.57 9.01 2.16
N ALA A 105 -2.43 9.76 2.84
CA ALA A 105 -3.34 10.72 2.23
C ALA A 105 -2.73 12.12 2.28
N LEU A 106 -2.87 12.88 1.19
CA LEU A 106 -2.50 14.29 1.10
C LEU A 106 -3.74 15.12 0.83
N ARG A 107 -3.97 16.16 1.63
CA ARG A 107 -5.05 17.13 1.46
C ARG A 107 -4.51 18.46 0.99
N TYR A 108 -5.13 18.98 -0.04
CA TYR A 108 -4.84 20.30 -0.59
C TYR A 108 -6.10 21.17 -0.52
N GLU A 109 -5.93 22.40 -0.11
CA GLU A 109 -6.97 23.43 -0.08
C GLU A 109 -6.51 24.61 -0.94
N ASN A 110 -7.31 24.98 -1.94
CA ASN A 110 -6.97 26.01 -2.91
C ASN A 110 -5.57 25.83 -3.54
N GLY A 111 -5.17 24.57 -3.72
CA GLY A 111 -3.89 24.17 -4.29
C GLY A 111 -2.71 24.12 -3.32
N ASP A 112 -2.88 24.52 -2.06
CA ASP A 112 -1.82 24.42 -1.04
C ASP A 112 -1.96 23.14 -0.21
N LEU A 113 -0.85 22.44 0.07
CA LEU A 113 -0.83 21.26 0.94
C LEU A 113 -1.16 21.66 2.38
N SER A 114 -2.33 21.26 2.85
CA SER A 114 -2.81 21.55 4.20
C SER A 114 -2.49 20.43 5.20
N LEU A 115 -2.56 19.17 4.78
CA LEU A 115 -2.41 18.03 5.69
C LEU A 115 -1.90 16.78 4.98
N ALA A 116 -1.09 15.98 5.68
CA ALA A 116 -0.71 14.64 5.30
C ALA A 116 -0.98 13.67 6.45
N LEU A 117 -1.69 12.56 6.15
CA LEU A 117 -2.11 11.57 7.14
C LEU A 117 -1.63 10.18 6.77
N THR A 118 -1.17 9.42 7.75
CA THR A 118 -1.01 7.97 7.60
C THR A 118 -2.38 7.29 7.52
N ARG A 119 -2.41 6.04 7.07
CA ARG A 119 -3.65 5.26 7.04
C ARG A 119 -4.24 5.04 8.45
N GLY A 120 -3.41 4.86 9.48
CA GLY A 120 -3.86 4.55 10.83
C GLY A 120 -4.76 3.31 10.88
N ASP A 121 -5.95 3.45 11.50
CA ASP A 121 -6.96 2.39 11.53
C ASP A 121 -7.70 2.22 10.18
N GLY A 122 -7.42 3.07 9.23
CA GLY A 122 -8.00 3.06 7.88
C GLY A 122 -9.43 3.57 7.77
N VAL A 123 -10.14 3.76 8.87
CA VAL A 123 -11.53 4.20 8.90
C VAL A 123 -11.70 5.55 9.58
N ASN A 124 -11.22 5.68 10.81
CA ASN A 124 -11.51 6.85 11.64
C ASN A 124 -10.33 7.82 11.71
N PHE A 125 -9.12 7.34 12.03
CA PHE A 125 -8.00 8.20 12.36
C PHE A 125 -6.70 7.75 11.72
N GLY A 126 -5.92 8.73 11.26
CA GLY A 126 -4.52 8.59 10.91
C GLY A 126 -3.65 9.55 11.73
N GLU A 127 -2.35 9.33 11.72
CA GLU A 127 -1.39 10.25 12.35
C GLU A 127 -1.05 11.38 11.38
N ASP A 128 -0.99 12.62 11.89
CA ASP A 128 -0.50 13.77 11.14
C ASP A 128 1.02 13.63 10.93
N VAL A 129 1.41 13.49 9.67
CA VAL A 129 2.80 13.40 9.21
C VAL A 129 3.17 14.53 8.26
N THR A 130 2.45 15.64 8.31
CA THR A 130 2.59 16.76 7.36
C THR A 130 4.02 17.30 7.31
N ALA A 131 4.69 17.44 8.45
CA ALA A 131 6.08 17.90 8.50
C ALA A 131 7.03 16.98 7.74
N ASN A 132 6.85 15.66 7.90
CA ASN A 132 7.65 14.65 7.20
C ASN A 132 7.28 14.56 5.72
N ALA A 133 6.00 14.63 5.38
CA ALA A 133 5.55 14.65 3.99
C ALA A 133 6.14 15.83 3.20
N LYS A 134 6.22 17.01 3.80
CA LYS A 134 6.77 18.23 3.16
C LYS A 134 8.25 18.14 2.77
N VAL A 135 9.01 17.20 3.31
CA VAL A 135 10.42 17.00 2.96
C VAL A 135 10.63 15.85 1.96
N ILE A 136 9.59 15.14 1.60
CA ILE A 136 9.61 14.15 0.51
C ILE A 136 9.55 14.93 -0.82
N SER A 137 10.52 14.71 -1.70
CA SER A 137 10.66 15.46 -2.97
C SER A 137 9.46 15.30 -3.90
N ASP A 138 8.81 14.13 -3.85
CA ASP A 138 7.66 13.79 -4.68
C ASP A 138 6.38 14.49 -4.22
N VAL A 139 6.32 14.95 -2.98
CA VAL A 139 5.18 15.66 -2.42
C VAL A 139 5.20 17.13 -2.83
N LYS A 140 4.22 17.55 -3.61
CA LYS A 140 4.08 18.94 -4.02
C LYS A 140 3.44 19.75 -2.89
N LYS A 141 4.09 20.84 -2.48
CA LYS A 141 3.55 21.76 -1.46
C LYS A 141 2.48 22.69 -2.03
N LYS A 142 2.58 22.96 -3.34
CA LYS A 142 1.65 23.80 -4.10
C LYS A 142 1.36 23.15 -5.45
N LEU A 143 0.10 23.13 -5.83
CA LEU A 143 -0.35 22.66 -7.12
C LEU A 143 -0.36 23.83 -8.13
N LYS A 144 -0.16 23.53 -9.42
CA LYS A 144 -0.24 24.51 -10.51
C LYS A 144 -1.69 24.99 -10.71
N ASP A 145 -2.61 24.03 -10.84
CA ASP A 145 -4.03 24.27 -10.79
C ASP A 145 -4.45 24.35 -9.32
N LYS A 146 -5.41 25.17 -9.02
CA LYS A 146 -5.85 25.41 -7.63
C LYS A 146 -7.26 24.88 -7.42
N PRO A 147 -7.45 23.53 -7.36
CA PRO A 147 -8.75 23.00 -6.99
C PRO A 147 -9.15 23.52 -5.62
N GLU A 148 -10.43 23.77 -5.41
CA GLU A 148 -10.96 24.20 -4.11
C GLU A 148 -10.54 23.22 -3.01
N TYR A 149 -10.69 21.93 -3.29
CA TYR A 149 -10.27 20.85 -2.41
C TYR A 149 -9.78 19.65 -3.25
N LEU A 150 -8.69 19.04 -2.83
CA LEU A 150 -8.20 17.80 -3.38
C LEU A 150 -7.67 16.90 -2.25
N GLU A 151 -8.19 15.69 -2.15
CA GLU A 151 -7.61 14.63 -1.31
C GLU A 151 -7.15 13.49 -2.21
N ILE A 152 -5.88 13.17 -2.13
CA ILE A 152 -5.25 12.09 -2.89
C ILE A 152 -4.64 11.06 -1.93
N ARG A 153 -4.56 9.83 -2.39
CA ARG A 153 -3.92 8.73 -1.68
C ARG A 153 -2.79 8.15 -2.51
N GLY A 154 -1.68 7.92 -1.87
CA GLY A 154 -0.52 7.28 -2.48
C GLY A 154 0.19 6.33 -1.53
N GLU A 155 1.21 5.68 -2.04
CA GLU A 155 2.09 4.82 -1.28
C GLU A 155 3.44 5.47 -1.11
N VAL A 156 3.85 5.67 0.13
CA VAL A 156 5.21 6.10 0.49
C VAL A 156 6.07 4.86 0.57
N TYR A 157 7.19 4.88 -0.12
CA TYR A 157 8.10 3.75 -0.22
C TYR A 157 9.55 4.21 -0.18
N MET A 158 10.46 3.27 -0.04
CA MET A 158 11.90 3.50 -0.13
C MET A 158 12.46 2.71 -1.30
N LYS A 159 13.27 3.36 -2.15
CA LYS A 159 14.02 2.68 -3.21
C LYS A 159 15.05 1.76 -2.61
N ASN A 160 15.35 0.65 -3.29
CA ASN A 160 16.31 -0.35 -2.81
C ASN A 160 17.68 0.27 -2.56
N GLU A 161 18.17 1.16 -3.46
CA GLU A 161 19.44 1.89 -3.30
C GLU A 161 19.49 2.76 -2.03
N ASP A 162 18.37 3.42 -1.68
CA ASP A 162 18.28 4.25 -0.48
C ASP A 162 18.17 3.40 0.79
N PHE A 163 17.49 2.26 0.71
CA PHE A 163 17.39 1.28 1.78
C PHE A 163 18.77 0.70 2.15
N ASP A 164 19.53 0.27 1.15
CA ASP A 164 20.88 -0.26 1.35
C ASP A 164 21.77 0.78 2.01
N ARG A 165 21.76 2.02 1.52
CA ARG A 165 22.49 3.15 2.10
C ARG A 165 22.10 3.43 3.57
N VAL A 166 20.80 3.38 3.89
CA VAL A 166 20.33 3.58 5.27
C VAL A 166 20.81 2.45 6.17
N ASN A 167 20.75 1.20 5.73
CA ASN A 167 21.21 0.06 6.51
C ASN A 167 22.73 0.06 6.72
N GLU A 168 23.51 0.43 5.72
CA GLU A 168 24.97 0.63 5.88
C GLU A 168 25.27 1.68 6.96
N GLN A 169 24.54 2.80 6.98
CA GLN A 169 24.70 3.82 8.03
C GLN A 169 24.28 3.30 9.42
N GLN A 170 23.19 2.53 9.52
CA GLN A 170 22.75 1.92 10.77
C GLN A 170 23.84 0.97 11.32
N GLU A 171 24.42 0.15 10.47
CA GLU A 171 25.48 -0.78 10.83
C GLU A 171 26.73 -0.05 11.33
N LEU A 172 27.21 0.97 10.59
CA LEU A 172 28.33 1.81 11.01
C LEU A 172 28.12 2.49 12.38
N LEU A 173 26.87 2.83 12.71
CA LEU A 173 26.49 3.42 13.98
C LEU A 173 26.21 2.39 15.08
N GLY A 174 26.35 1.09 14.81
CA GLY A 174 26.03 0.00 15.74
C GLY A 174 24.55 -0.07 16.10
N LYS A 175 23.65 0.45 15.22
CA LYS A 175 22.21 0.45 15.42
C LYS A 175 21.59 -0.76 14.71
N LYS A 176 20.37 -1.13 15.13
CA LYS A 176 19.61 -2.20 14.47
C LYS A 176 19.31 -1.81 13.02
N ILE A 177 19.62 -2.71 12.09
CA ILE A 177 19.26 -2.58 10.68
C ILE A 177 17.76 -2.85 10.49
N PHE A 178 17.19 -2.30 9.42
CA PHE A 178 15.80 -2.56 9.03
C PHE A 178 15.71 -3.86 8.23
N ALA A 179 14.62 -4.60 8.44
CA ALA A 179 14.42 -5.90 7.79
C ALA A 179 14.08 -5.79 6.29
N ASN A 180 13.36 -4.74 5.90
CA ASN A 180 12.94 -4.50 4.51
C ASN A 180 12.67 -3.00 4.26
N PRO A 181 12.59 -2.58 2.96
CA PRO A 181 12.34 -1.19 2.58
C PRO A 181 11.05 -0.60 3.16
N ARG A 182 9.97 -1.39 3.23
CA ARG A 182 8.68 -0.98 3.78
C ARG A 182 8.78 -0.57 5.25
N ASN A 183 9.41 -1.42 6.08
CA ASN A 183 9.59 -1.12 7.51
C ASN A 183 10.50 0.09 7.72
N CYS A 184 11.53 0.24 6.89
CA CYS A 184 12.38 1.42 6.90
C CYS A 184 11.60 2.68 6.54
N ALA A 185 10.75 2.63 5.51
CA ALA A 185 9.90 3.75 5.10
C ALA A 185 8.89 4.12 6.21
N ALA A 186 8.23 3.14 6.82
CA ALA A 186 7.27 3.35 7.89
C ALA A 186 7.91 4.00 9.14
N GLY A 187 9.04 3.47 9.59
CA GLY A 187 9.79 4.03 10.71
C GLY A 187 10.36 5.43 10.41
N THR A 188 10.67 5.70 9.15
CA THR A 188 11.19 7.00 8.70
C THR A 188 10.08 8.06 8.62
N LEU A 189 8.90 7.73 8.08
CA LEU A 189 7.79 8.68 7.97
C LEU A 189 7.26 9.14 9.34
N ARG A 190 7.42 8.32 10.37
CA ARG A 190 6.98 8.62 11.75
C ARG A 190 8.05 9.25 12.63
N GLN A 191 9.19 9.68 12.09
CA GLN A 191 10.22 10.39 12.86
C GLN A 191 9.68 11.73 13.36
N LEU A 192 10.00 12.07 14.61
CA LEU A 192 9.67 13.38 15.18
C LEU A 192 10.43 14.51 14.49
N ASP A 193 11.65 14.22 14.07
CA ASP A 193 12.51 15.16 13.34
C ASP A 193 12.46 14.88 11.83
N SER A 194 11.82 15.76 11.08
CA SER A 194 11.70 15.67 9.63
C SER A 194 13.03 15.70 8.88
N ARG A 195 14.13 16.14 9.52
CA ARG A 195 15.47 16.10 8.93
C ARG A 195 15.91 14.66 8.67
N VAL A 196 15.56 13.74 9.57
CA VAL A 196 15.82 12.29 9.39
C VAL A 196 15.07 11.76 8.16
N THR A 197 13.82 12.16 7.99
CA THR A 197 13.01 11.78 6.80
C THR A 197 13.63 12.30 5.50
N LYS A 198 14.11 13.56 5.53
CA LYS A 198 14.80 14.18 4.38
C LYS A 198 16.10 13.45 4.01
N GLU A 199 16.90 13.07 5.01
CA GLU A 199 18.17 12.39 4.82
C GLU A 199 18.00 10.98 4.26
N ARG A 200 16.98 10.25 4.73
CA ARG A 200 16.70 8.87 4.30
C ARG A 200 16.04 8.76 2.92
N LYS A 201 15.52 9.87 2.36
CA LYS A 201 14.98 9.97 0.99
C LYS A 201 13.81 9.02 0.71
N LEU A 202 12.66 9.29 1.29
CA LEU A 202 11.44 8.60 0.90
C LEU A 202 10.94 9.06 -0.47
N SER A 203 10.26 8.17 -1.15
CA SER A 203 9.56 8.41 -2.41
C SER A 203 8.06 8.15 -2.26
N MET A 204 7.24 8.66 -3.19
CA MET A 204 5.80 8.47 -3.16
C MET A 204 5.24 8.35 -4.57
N PHE A 205 4.38 7.35 -4.80
CA PHE A 205 3.47 7.31 -5.93
C PHE A 205 2.04 7.55 -5.48
N VAL A 206 1.31 8.40 -6.21
CA VAL A 206 -0.12 8.59 -5.99
C VAL A 206 -0.89 7.62 -6.88
N PHE A 207 -1.81 6.88 -6.28
CA PHE A 207 -2.59 5.85 -6.97
C PHE A 207 -4.11 6.07 -6.91
N ASN A 208 -4.59 7.10 -6.22
CA ASN A 208 -6.03 7.40 -6.19
C ASN A 208 -6.32 8.85 -5.83
N ILE A 209 -7.33 9.43 -6.49
CA ILE A 209 -7.99 10.65 -6.03
C ILE A 209 -9.16 10.21 -5.16
N GLN A 210 -9.12 10.58 -3.88
CA GLN A 210 -10.15 10.25 -2.89
C GLN A 210 -11.33 11.19 -3.00
N GLN A 211 -11.05 12.49 -3.18
CA GLN A 211 -12.07 13.54 -3.32
C GLN A 211 -11.48 14.73 -4.08
N VAL A 212 -12.29 15.35 -4.94
CA VAL A 212 -11.95 16.60 -5.62
C VAL A 212 -13.17 17.51 -5.68
N ARG A 213 -12.96 18.82 -5.48
CA ARG A 213 -13.96 19.87 -5.67
C ARG A 213 -13.39 20.99 -6.51
N GLY A 214 -14.25 21.60 -7.35
CA GLY A 214 -13.86 22.67 -8.25
C GLY A 214 -13.20 22.19 -9.56
N MET A 215 -13.27 20.88 -9.85
CA MET A 215 -12.79 20.28 -11.11
C MET A 215 -13.63 19.05 -11.45
N ASP A 216 -13.82 18.83 -12.75
CA ASP A 216 -14.52 17.64 -13.27
C ASP A 216 -13.51 16.58 -13.67
N ILE A 217 -13.41 15.52 -12.89
CA ILE A 217 -12.59 14.33 -13.17
C ILE A 217 -13.53 13.12 -13.10
N MET A 218 -13.75 12.46 -14.24
CA MET A 218 -14.75 11.41 -14.39
C MET A 218 -14.17 10.00 -14.33
N THR A 219 -12.88 9.86 -14.58
CA THR A 219 -12.21 8.56 -14.65
C THR A 219 -10.87 8.58 -13.92
N HIS A 220 -10.41 7.39 -13.53
CA HIS A 220 -9.10 7.23 -12.91
C HIS A 220 -7.96 7.71 -13.82
N THR A 221 -8.04 7.40 -15.12
CA THR A 221 -7.05 7.84 -16.10
C THR A 221 -7.02 9.36 -16.29
N GLN A 222 -8.17 10.03 -16.28
CA GLN A 222 -8.23 11.50 -16.25
C GLN A 222 -7.62 12.06 -14.96
N GLY A 223 -7.83 11.38 -13.84
CA GLY A 223 -7.19 11.70 -12.56
C GLY A 223 -5.68 11.61 -12.65
N TYR A 224 -5.14 10.59 -13.28
CA TYR A 224 -3.70 10.43 -13.50
C TYR A 224 -3.14 11.53 -14.41
N GLU A 225 -3.82 11.89 -15.50
CA GLU A 225 -3.43 13.01 -16.36
C GLU A 225 -3.41 14.35 -15.59
N PHE A 226 -4.40 14.57 -14.73
CA PHE A 226 -4.42 15.75 -13.86
C PHE A 226 -3.22 15.75 -12.91
N LEU A 227 -2.98 14.66 -12.16
CA LEU A 227 -1.87 14.55 -11.21
C LEU A 227 -0.50 14.74 -11.89
N LYS A 228 -0.34 14.15 -13.07
CA LYS A 228 0.88 14.30 -13.88
C LYS A 228 1.13 15.77 -14.28
N ARG A 229 0.10 16.51 -14.70
CA ARG A 229 0.21 17.97 -14.97
C ARG A 229 0.63 18.76 -13.73
N GLN A 230 0.21 18.33 -12.52
CA GLN A 230 0.65 18.94 -11.27
C GLN A 230 2.10 18.58 -10.91
N GLY A 231 2.73 17.65 -11.63
CA GLY A 231 4.06 17.12 -11.32
C GLY A 231 4.05 16.17 -10.12
N ILE A 232 2.91 15.57 -9.82
CA ILE A 232 2.76 14.53 -8.80
C ILE A 232 3.09 13.18 -9.44
N PRO A 233 4.03 12.39 -8.88
CA PRO A 233 4.35 11.08 -9.42
C PRO A 233 3.17 10.11 -9.33
N ILE A 234 2.89 9.46 -10.44
CA ILE A 234 1.91 8.38 -10.58
C ILE A 234 2.61 7.13 -11.09
N ILE A 235 1.94 5.99 -11.03
CA ILE A 235 2.39 4.76 -11.70
C ILE A 235 2.10 4.93 -13.19
N GLU A 236 3.14 5.21 -14.00
CA GLU A 236 2.97 5.52 -15.43
C GLU A 236 2.71 4.28 -16.29
N ASP A 237 3.22 3.10 -15.87
CA ASP A 237 3.10 1.83 -16.58
C ASP A 237 1.77 1.09 -16.31
N TYR A 238 0.69 1.84 -16.12
CA TYR A 238 -0.64 1.25 -15.99
C TYR A 238 -1.19 0.82 -17.37
N LYS A 239 -2.09 -0.16 -17.36
CA LYS A 239 -2.81 -0.62 -18.56
C LYS A 239 -4.30 -0.44 -18.38
N VAL A 240 -4.98 0.02 -19.43
CA VAL A 240 -6.45 0.04 -19.50
C VAL A 240 -6.88 -1.18 -20.29
N CYS A 241 -7.73 -2.00 -19.69
CA CYS A 241 -8.16 -3.29 -20.20
C CYS A 241 -9.68 -3.38 -20.24
N LYS A 242 -10.23 -4.21 -21.17
CA LYS A 242 -11.67 -4.47 -21.30
C LYS A 242 -12.05 -5.94 -21.09
N THR A 243 -11.08 -6.83 -21.19
CA THR A 243 -11.30 -8.28 -21.08
C THR A 243 -10.48 -8.91 -19.96
N ALA A 244 -10.93 -10.06 -19.47
CA ALA A 244 -10.18 -10.81 -18.46
C ALA A 244 -8.78 -11.22 -18.95
N ASP A 245 -8.65 -11.58 -20.23
CA ASP A 245 -7.35 -11.93 -20.82
C ASP A 245 -6.40 -10.72 -20.88
N GLU A 246 -6.88 -9.55 -21.25
CA GLU A 246 -6.08 -8.32 -21.22
C GLU A 246 -5.62 -7.98 -19.80
N VAL A 247 -6.52 -8.10 -18.81
CA VAL A 247 -6.19 -7.88 -17.40
C VAL A 247 -5.13 -8.88 -16.94
N TRP A 248 -5.30 -10.16 -17.25
CA TRP A 248 -4.33 -11.19 -16.85
C TRP A 248 -2.97 -11.00 -17.53
N ASN A 249 -2.94 -10.64 -18.80
CA ASN A 249 -1.69 -10.35 -19.51
C ASN A 249 -0.96 -9.15 -18.89
N ALA A 250 -1.69 -8.11 -18.48
CA ALA A 250 -1.11 -6.97 -17.78
C ALA A 250 -0.53 -7.37 -16.42
N ILE A 251 -1.24 -8.19 -15.62
CA ILE A 251 -0.76 -8.73 -14.36
C ILE A 251 0.52 -9.55 -14.56
N THR A 252 0.54 -10.43 -15.56
CA THR A 252 1.71 -11.25 -15.86
C THR A 252 2.92 -10.41 -16.23
N ALA A 253 2.74 -9.39 -17.08
CA ALA A 253 3.82 -8.48 -17.49
C ALA A 253 4.39 -7.69 -16.31
N ILE A 254 3.56 -7.25 -15.36
CA ILE A 254 3.99 -6.62 -14.11
C ILE A 254 4.85 -7.60 -13.30
N GLY A 255 4.41 -8.84 -13.14
CA GLY A 255 5.13 -9.88 -12.40
C GLY A 255 6.51 -10.18 -12.98
N GLU A 256 6.61 -10.27 -14.30
CA GLU A 256 7.88 -10.51 -15.00
C GLU A 256 8.88 -9.35 -14.84
N ASN A 257 8.39 -8.12 -14.74
CA ASN A 257 9.24 -6.93 -14.64
C ASN A 257 9.54 -6.49 -13.19
N ARG A 258 8.95 -7.12 -12.18
CA ARG A 258 9.04 -6.64 -10.79
C ARG A 258 10.47 -6.53 -10.26
N GLY A 259 11.37 -7.42 -10.66
CA GLY A 259 12.78 -7.41 -10.26
C GLY A 259 13.61 -6.26 -10.83
N ASN A 260 13.10 -5.50 -11.81
CA ASN A 260 13.81 -4.43 -12.51
C ASN A 260 13.38 -3.02 -12.08
N LEU A 261 12.44 -2.89 -11.15
CA LEU A 261 11.82 -1.60 -10.81
C LEU A 261 12.69 -0.72 -9.92
N GLY A 262 13.63 -1.31 -9.14
CA GLY A 262 14.44 -0.59 -8.15
C GLY A 262 13.67 -0.24 -6.87
N TYR A 263 12.46 -0.76 -6.72
CA TYR A 263 11.62 -0.72 -5.52
C TYR A 263 10.71 -1.95 -5.50
N ASP A 264 10.19 -2.28 -4.33
CA ASP A 264 9.41 -3.48 -4.14
C ASP A 264 7.94 -3.28 -4.48
N ILE A 265 7.35 -4.30 -5.10
CA ILE A 265 5.90 -4.44 -5.30
C ILE A 265 5.48 -5.81 -4.77
N ASP A 266 4.29 -5.90 -4.19
CA ASP A 266 3.75 -7.15 -3.66
C ASP A 266 2.57 -7.69 -4.48
N GLY A 267 2.19 -6.99 -5.53
CA GLY A 267 1.06 -7.39 -6.35
C GLY A 267 0.78 -6.46 -7.54
N ALA A 268 -0.37 -6.67 -8.12
CA ALA A 268 -0.99 -5.77 -9.10
C ALA A 268 -2.39 -5.39 -8.61
N VAL A 269 -2.79 -4.15 -8.83
CA VAL A 269 -4.13 -3.66 -8.47
C VAL A 269 -4.96 -3.54 -9.74
N ILE A 270 -6.17 -4.05 -9.71
CA ILE A 270 -7.16 -3.97 -10.77
C ILE A 270 -8.30 -3.09 -10.26
N LYS A 271 -8.60 -2.00 -10.98
CA LYS A 271 -9.62 -1.01 -10.59
C LYS A 271 -10.56 -0.72 -11.74
N ILE A 272 -11.82 -0.48 -11.44
CA ILE A 272 -12.75 0.12 -12.41
C ILE A 272 -12.31 1.55 -12.73
N ASN A 273 -12.28 1.91 -14.01
CA ASN A 273 -11.78 3.23 -14.48
C ASN A 273 -12.76 4.36 -14.18
N ARG A 274 -14.07 4.17 -14.47
CA ARG A 274 -15.09 5.22 -14.35
C ARG A 274 -15.53 5.42 -12.90
N TYR A 275 -15.50 6.66 -12.39
CA TYR A 275 -15.85 6.96 -11.00
C TYR A 275 -17.33 6.75 -10.69
N SER A 276 -18.26 7.05 -11.63
CA SER A 276 -19.68 6.77 -11.45
C SER A 276 -19.97 5.27 -11.26
N ASP A 277 -19.21 4.39 -11.92
CA ASP A 277 -19.33 2.96 -11.74
C ASP A 277 -18.82 2.51 -10.36
N ARG A 278 -17.77 3.16 -9.84
CA ARG A 278 -17.29 2.92 -8.47
C ARG A 278 -18.34 3.32 -7.43
N GLU A 279 -19.02 4.44 -7.62
CA GLU A 279 -20.12 4.89 -6.76
C GLU A 279 -21.29 3.92 -6.78
N LEU A 280 -21.66 3.42 -7.97
CA LEU A 280 -22.72 2.43 -8.14
C LEU A 280 -22.41 1.11 -7.41
N LEU A 281 -21.18 0.61 -7.51
CA LEU A 281 -20.72 -0.62 -6.85
C LEU A 281 -20.57 -0.44 -5.34
N GLY A 282 -20.10 0.74 -4.92
CA GLY A 282 -19.85 1.09 -3.53
C GLY A 282 -18.74 0.29 -2.86
N ASN A 283 -18.82 0.26 -1.54
CA ASN A 283 -17.83 -0.39 -0.67
C ASN A 283 -18.54 -1.34 0.30
N THR A 284 -17.79 -2.33 0.77
CA THR A 284 -18.13 -3.02 2.03
C THR A 284 -17.58 -2.20 3.21
N SER A 285 -17.77 -2.66 4.42
CA SER A 285 -17.16 -2.03 5.62
C SER A 285 -15.62 -2.07 5.61
N LYS A 286 -15.00 -2.88 4.75
CA LYS A 286 -13.56 -3.16 4.77
C LYS A 286 -12.84 -2.87 3.46
N VAL A 287 -13.51 -3.15 2.34
CA VAL A 287 -12.91 -3.11 1.01
C VAL A 287 -13.86 -2.48 0.00
N PRO A 288 -13.33 -1.76 -1.02
CA PRO A 288 -14.14 -1.34 -2.16
C PRO A 288 -14.55 -2.57 -2.99
N LYS A 289 -15.73 -2.52 -3.58
CA LYS A 289 -16.22 -3.57 -4.50
C LYS A 289 -15.68 -3.39 -5.92
N TRP A 290 -15.13 -2.23 -6.23
CA TRP A 290 -14.66 -1.82 -7.55
C TRP A 290 -13.16 -2.03 -7.79
N ALA A 291 -12.45 -2.66 -6.84
CA ALA A 291 -11.03 -2.94 -6.95
C ALA A 291 -10.63 -4.22 -6.20
N ILE A 292 -9.64 -4.92 -6.75
CA ILE A 292 -8.98 -6.06 -6.12
C ILE A 292 -7.47 -5.92 -6.23
N ALA A 293 -6.74 -6.64 -5.38
CA ALA A 293 -5.29 -6.76 -5.43
C ALA A 293 -4.89 -8.21 -5.71
N TYR A 294 -4.27 -8.45 -6.86
CA TYR A 294 -3.64 -9.73 -7.13
C TYR A 294 -2.27 -9.77 -6.43
N LYS A 295 -2.03 -10.81 -5.66
CA LYS A 295 -0.76 -11.04 -4.93
C LYS A 295 0.10 -12.05 -5.66
N TYR A 296 1.33 -11.65 -6.00
CA TYR A 296 2.30 -12.59 -6.57
C TYR A 296 2.79 -13.56 -5.49
N PRO A 297 3.09 -14.82 -5.88
CA PRO A 297 3.85 -15.69 -4.99
C PRO A 297 5.22 -15.06 -4.66
N PRO A 298 5.80 -15.39 -3.49
CA PRO A 298 7.15 -14.98 -3.15
C PRO A 298 8.14 -15.34 -4.26
N GLU A 299 9.17 -14.52 -4.44
CA GLU A 299 10.27 -14.94 -5.32
C GLU A 299 11.03 -16.09 -4.67
N GLU A 300 11.09 -17.19 -5.38
CA GLU A 300 11.94 -18.34 -5.03
C GLU A 300 13.20 -18.30 -5.88
N LYS A 301 14.36 -18.36 -5.23
CA LYS A 301 15.67 -18.45 -5.91
C LYS A 301 16.42 -19.65 -5.38
N GLU A 302 16.84 -20.52 -6.27
CA GLU A 302 17.71 -21.61 -5.90
C GLU A 302 19.11 -21.07 -5.56
N THR A 303 19.66 -21.53 -4.43
CA THR A 303 21.02 -21.25 -4.03
C THR A 303 21.68 -22.52 -3.52
N LYS A 304 22.99 -22.55 -3.56
CA LYS A 304 23.76 -23.65 -2.99
C LYS A 304 24.12 -23.31 -1.55
N LEU A 305 23.59 -24.10 -0.61
CA LEU A 305 24.03 -24.01 0.77
C LEU A 305 25.51 -24.41 0.86
N LEU A 306 26.35 -23.49 1.30
CA LEU A 306 27.80 -23.73 1.43
C LEU A 306 28.15 -24.18 2.85
N ASP A 307 27.58 -23.58 3.85
CA ASP A 307 27.80 -23.86 5.26
C ASP A 307 26.65 -23.35 6.11
N ILE A 308 26.55 -23.81 7.36
CA ILE A 308 25.63 -23.32 8.37
C ILE A 308 26.44 -22.92 9.59
N GLU A 309 26.55 -21.62 9.83
CA GLU A 309 27.18 -21.09 11.02
C GLU A 309 26.19 -21.11 12.20
N LEU A 310 26.65 -21.64 13.34
CA LEU A 310 25.87 -21.64 14.58
C LEU A 310 26.37 -20.55 15.52
N SER A 311 25.62 -19.49 15.67
CA SER A 311 25.90 -18.44 16.64
C SER A 311 25.09 -18.63 17.93
N VAL A 312 25.72 -18.36 19.10
CA VAL A 312 25.07 -18.44 20.40
C VAL A 312 24.83 -17.02 20.91
N GLY A 313 23.57 -16.62 21.02
CA GLY A 313 23.18 -15.33 21.56
C GLY A 313 23.45 -15.20 23.07
N ARG A 314 23.42 -13.97 23.58
CA ARG A 314 23.69 -13.63 25.00
C ARG A 314 22.79 -14.38 26.00
N THR A 315 21.64 -14.84 25.58
CA THR A 315 20.65 -15.60 26.37
C THR A 315 20.80 -17.11 26.20
N GLY A 316 21.85 -17.60 25.51
CA GLY A 316 22.04 -19.01 25.20
C GLY A 316 21.21 -19.53 24.00
N ARG A 317 20.49 -18.66 23.30
CA ARG A 317 19.77 -19.04 22.09
C ARG A 317 20.74 -19.29 20.96
N ILE A 318 20.65 -20.47 20.35
CA ILE A 318 21.43 -20.84 19.15
C ILE A 318 20.66 -20.38 17.91
N THR A 319 21.33 -19.62 17.05
CA THR A 319 20.79 -19.14 15.77
C THR A 319 21.62 -19.73 14.64
N PRO A 320 21.07 -20.63 13.82
CA PRO A 320 21.72 -21.08 12.60
C PRO A 320 21.61 -20.00 11.53
N THR A 321 22.68 -19.74 10.81
CA THR A 321 22.73 -18.82 9.65
C THR A 321 23.37 -19.58 8.48
N ALA A 322 22.69 -19.57 7.32
CA ALA A 322 23.12 -20.22 6.09
C ALA A 322 23.86 -19.25 5.17
#